data_49d5386d156ec4f528db44cec8b09721
#
_entry.id   49d5386d156ec4f528db44cec8b09721
#
_cell.length_a   1.000
_cell.length_b   1.000
_cell.length_c   1.000
_cell.angle_alpha   90.00
_cell.angle_beta   90.00
_cell.angle_gamma   90.00
#
_symmetry.space_group_name_H-M   'P 1'
#
loop_
_entity.id
_entity.type
_entity.pdbx_description
1 polymer ?
#
loop_
_entity_poly.entity_id
_entity_poly.type
_entity_poly.pdbx_seq_one_letter_code
_entity_poly.pdbx_strand_id
1 'polypeptide(L)'
;MLTKSLARELGPGIRVNAIAPGPVMWPEDGMDKALQAKIIDRTALKRGGTPDDVARAVLFFATEAPYVTGQILAVDGGRSAGGW
;
A
#
# COMPACT_ATOMS: atom_id res chain seq x y z
N MET A 1 1.83 -1.37 17.65
CA MET A 1 1.23 -1.23 16.33
C MET A 1 -0.20 -0.74 16.46
N LEU A 2 -0.42 0.47 16.02
CA LEU A 2 -1.73 1.13 16.15
C LEU A 2 -2.85 0.36 15.45
N THR A 3 -2.60 -0.12 14.23
CA THR A 3 -3.60 -0.88 13.47
C THR A 3 -4.10 -2.09 14.23
N LYS A 4 -3.19 -2.88 14.78
CA LYS A 4 -3.56 -4.09 15.51
C LYS A 4 -4.26 -3.76 16.82
N SER A 5 -3.81 -2.73 17.51
CA SER A 5 -4.44 -2.31 18.77
C SER A 5 -5.88 -1.82 18.54
N LEU A 6 -6.07 -1.01 17.50
CA LEU A 6 -7.40 -0.52 17.15
C LEU A 6 -8.32 -1.64 16.68
N ALA A 7 -7.77 -2.60 15.93
CA ALA A 7 -8.57 -3.74 15.47
C ALA A 7 -9.12 -4.54 16.65
N ARG A 8 -8.29 -4.76 17.66
CA ARG A 8 -8.73 -5.47 18.88
C ARG A 8 -9.78 -4.69 19.63
N GLU A 9 -9.54 -3.38 19.79
CA GLU A 9 -10.42 -2.51 20.57
C GLU A 9 -11.80 -2.36 19.94
N LEU A 10 -11.84 -2.23 18.62
CA LEU A 10 -13.06 -1.86 17.91
C LEU A 10 -13.83 -3.05 17.33
N GLY A 11 -13.25 -4.24 17.40
CA GLY A 11 -13.99 -5.45 17.04
C GLY A 11 -15.04 -5.77 18.11
N PRO A 12 -16.10 -6.48 17.73
CA PRO A 12 -16.40 -6.98 16.40
C PRO A 12 -17.11 -5.97 15.49
N GLY A 13 -17.44 -4.81 15.97
CA GLY A 13 -18.27 -3.86 15.21
C GLY A 13 -17.55 -3.14 14.08
N ILE A 14 -16.22 -2.97 14.20
CA ILE A 14 -15.44 -2.22 13.23
C ILE A 14 -14.19 -3.01 12.88
N ARG A 15 -13.90 -3.12 11.59
CA ARG A 15 -12.62 -3.66 11.10
C ARG A 15 -11.65 -2.51 10.89
N VAL A 16 -10.38 -2.74 11.23
CA VAL A 16 -9.32 -1.75 11.08
C VAL A 16 -8.14 -2.39 10.36
N ASN A 17 -7.84 -1.89 9.18
CA ASN A 17 -6.71 -2.33 8.38
C ASN A 17 -5.94 -1.11 7.89
N ALA A 18 -4.74 -1.33 7.41
CA ALA A 18 -3.89 -0.26 6.91
C ALA A 18 -3.28 -0.63 5.56
N ILE A 19 -3.00 0.39 4.78
CA ILE A 19 -2.27 0.27 3.53
C ILE A 19 -0.92 0.95 3.71
N ALA A 20 0.15 0.26 3.32
CA ALA A 20 1.48 0.85 3.27
C ALA A 20 1.86 1.02 1.80
N PRO A 21 1.64 2.22 1.23
CA PRO A 21 1.95 2.44 -0.18
C PRO A 21 3.45 2.53 -0.41
N GLY A 22 3.88 2.02 -1.54
CA GLY A 22 5.24 2.18 -2.01
C GLY A 22 5.38 3.46 -2.86
N PRO A 23 6.30 3.45 -3.83
CA PRO A 23 6.51 4.63 -4.66
C PRO A 23 5.31 4.86 -5.58
N VAL A 24 4.54 5.91 -5.27
CA VAL A 24 3.40 6.35 -6.07
C VAL A 24 3.85 7.51 -6.93
N MET A 25 3.65 7.40 -8.23
CA MET A 25 4.10 8.40 -9.19
C MET A 25 2.95 9.35 -9.50
N TRP A 26 3.12 10.61 -9.10
CA TRP A 26 2.15 11.66 -9.37
C TRP A 26 2.63 12.47 -10.58
N PRO A 27 1.78 12.74 -11.56
CA PRO A 27 2.23 13.45 -12.76
C PRO A 27 2.88 14.81 -12.49
N GLU A 28 2.44 15.50 -11.45
CA GLU A 28 2.92 16.85 -11.09
C GLU A 28 4.08 16.87 -10.09
N ASP A 29 4.65 15.75 -9.75
CA ASP A 29 5.71 15.65 -8.74
C ASP A 29 6.97 16.43 -9.13
N GLY A 30 7.26 16.54 -10.40
CA GLY A 30 8.49 17.18 -10.83
C GLY A 30 9.75 16.42 -10.45
N MET A 31 9.63 15.17 -10.06
CA MET A 31 10.77 14.36 -9.66
C MET A 31 11.71 14.08 -10.82
N ASP A 32 13.02 14.15 -10.56
CA ASP A 32 14.04 13.84 -11.55
C ASP A 32 13.83 12.44 -12.13
N LYS A 33 13.91 12.34 -13.45
CA LYS A 33 13.69 11.05 -14.14
C LYS A 33 14.72 9.99 -13.75
N ALA A 34 15.95 10.39 -13.47
CA ALA A 34 16.98 9.44 -13.03
C ALA A 34 16.63 8.86 -11.67
N LEU A 35 16.10 9.67 -10.77
CA LEU A 35 15.66 9.20 -9.45
C LEU A 35 14.44 8.29 -9.58
N GLN A 36 13.48 8.66 -10.43
CA GLN A 36 12.33 7.79 -10.70
C GLN A 36 12.77 6.42 -11.21
N ALA A 37 13.71 6.39 -12.13
CA ALA A 37 14.21 5.13 -12.68
C ALA A 37 14.83 4.25 -11.60
N LYS A 38 15.59 4.84 -10.67
CA LYS A 38 16.17 4.10 -9.54
C LYS A 38 15.10 3.51 -8.63
N ILE A 39 14.07 4.29 -8.35
CA ILE A 39 12.97 3.84 -7.50
C ILE A 39 12.24 2.68 -8.17
N ILE A 40 11.91 2.83 -9.43
CA ILE A 40 11.19 1.82 -10.21
C ILE A 40 12.00 0.53 -10.33
N ASP A 41 13.32 0.65 -10.52
CA ASP A 41 14.19 -0.51 -10.64
C ASP A 41 14.15 -1.40 -9.41
N ARG A 42 13.84 -0.83 -8.25
CA ARG A 42 13.76 -1.58 -7.00
C ARG A 42 12.41 -2.20 -6.73
N THR A 43 11.47 -2.08 -7.66
CA THR A 43 10.20 -2.77 -7.57
C THR A 43 10.23 -4.04 -8.42
N ALA A 44 9.54 -5.08 -7.96
CA ALA A 44 9.43 -6.32 -8.72
C ALA A 44 8.57 -6.12 -9.98
N LEU A 45 7.58 -5.25 -9.91
CA LEU A 45 6.66 -5.00 -11.03
C LEU A 45 7.22 -4.00 -12.02
N LYS A 46 8.38 -3.40 -11.73
CA LYS A 46 9.11 -2.52 -12.64
C LYS A 46 8.29 -1.33 -13.13
N ARG A 47 7.49 -0.77 -12.24
CA ARG A 47 6.77 0.47 -12.48
C ARG A 47 6.44 1.15 -11.17
N GLY A 48 6.17 2.43 -11.21
CA GLY A 48 5.63 3.16 -10.08
C GLY A 48 4.15 2.82 -9.89
N GLY A 49 3.68 2.94 -8.68
CA GLY A 49 2.26 2.82 -8.40
C GLY A 49 1.51 4.09 -8.78
N THR A 50 0.22 3.99 -8.88
CA THR A 50 -0.66 5.12 -9.13
C THR A 50 -1.59 5.30 -7.94
N PRO A 51 -2.21 6.48 -7.80
CA PRO A 51 -3.25 6.64 -6.77
C PRO A 51 -4.36 5.62 -6.91
N ASP A 52 -4.69 5.20 -8.13
CA ASP A 52 -5.70 4.18 -8.37
C ASP A 52 -5.29 2.82 -7.81
N ASP A 53 -4.01 2.47 -7.90
CA ASP A 53 -3.51 1.22 -7.32
C ASP A 53 -3.77 1.18 -5.81
N VAL A 54 -3.53 2.28 -5.12
CA VAL A 54 -3.77 2.38 -3.68
C VAL A 54 -5.27 2.36 -3.38
N ALA A 55 -6.05 3.11 -4.17
CA ALA A 55 -7.50 3.19 -3.97
C ALA A 55 -8.17 1.82 -4.14
N ARG A 56 -7.71 1.00 -5.08
CA ARG A 56 -8.24 -0.35 -5.28
C ARG A 56 -7.99 -1.25 -4.08
N ALA A 57 -6.82 -1.11 -3.45
CA ALA A 57 -6.52 -1.89 -2.24
C ALA A 57 -7.41 -1.47 -1.07
N VAL A 58 -7.66 -0.16 -0.92
CA VAL A 58 -8.56 0.34 0.11
C VAL A 58 -9.98 -0.18 -0.12
N LEU A 59 -10.44 -0.13 -1.36
CA LEU A 59 -11.76 -0.61 -1.72
C LEU A 59 -11.92 -2.10 -1.45
N PHE A 60 -10.89 -2.89 -1.73
CA PHE A 60 -10.89 -4.32 -1.43
C PHE A 60 -11.13 -4.56 0.05
N PHE A 61 -10.38 -3.89 0.92
CA PHE A 61 -10.59 -4.06 2.36
C PHE A 61 -11.98 -3.61 2.80
N ALA A 62 -12.49 -2.54 2.22
CA ALA A 62 -13.79 -1.99 2.63
C ALA A 62 -14.97 -2.87 2.19
N THR A 63 -14.86 -3.52 1.04
CA THR A 63 -16.03 -4.17 0.42
C THR A 63 -15.89 -5.67 0.18
N GLU A 64 -14.67 -6.20 0.10
CA GLU A 64 -14.44 -7.58 -0.33
C GLU A 64 -13.79 -8.48 0.71
N ALA A 65 -13.43 -7.93 1.87
CA ALA A 65 -12.67 -8.67 2.87
C ALA A 65 -13.30 -8.58 4.26
N PRO A 66 -14.51 -9.14 4.42
CA PRO A 66 -15.26 -8.98 5.67
C PRO A 66 -14.66 -9.71 6.87
N TYR A 67 -13.77 -10.67 6.65
CA TYR A 67 -13.14 -11.43 7.73
C TYR A 67 -11.68 -11.00 7.97
N VAL A 68 -11.30 -9.80 7.51
CA VAL A 68 -9.93 -9.29 7.63
C VAL A 68 -9.94 -8.05 8.50
N THR A 69 -9.19 -8.09 9.59
CA THR A 69 -8.95 -6.94 10.45
C THR A 69 -7.54 -7.04 11.05
N GLY A 70 -6.97 -5.90 11.41
CA GLY A 70 -5.65 -5.86 12.03
C GLY A 70 -4.50 -6.09 11.07
N GLN A 71 -4.72 -5.98 9.77
CA GLN A 71 -3.71 -6.27 8.77
C GLN A 71 -3.14 -5.00 8.15
N ILE A 72 -1.89 -5.11 7.71
CA ILE A 72 -1.21 -4.04 6.97
C ILE A 72 -0.80 -4.64 5.64
N LEU A 73 -1.29 -4.07 4.55
CA LEU A 73 -1.00 -4.54 3.21
C LEU A 73 -0.05 -3.57 2.52
N ALA A 74 1.10 -4.07 2.10
CA ALA A 74 2.03 -3.30 1.31
C ALA A 74 1.54 -3.27 -0.15
N VAL A 75 1.36 -2.05 -0.68
CA VAL A 75 0.99 -1.83 -2.08
C VAL A 75 2.16 -1.11 -2.72
N ASP A 76 3.19 -1.86 -3.06
CA ASP A 76 4.51 -1.32 -3.37
C ASP A 76 5.20 -1.95 -4.58
N GLY A 77 4.45 -2.70 -5.39
CA GLY A 77 5.02 -3.36 -6.56
C GLY A 77 6.08 -4.39 -6.23
N GLY A 78 6.09 -4.89 -5.00
CA GLY A 78 7.05 -5.88 -4.56
C GLY A 78 8.33 -5.30 -3.98
N ARG A 79 8.38 -3.98 -3.76
CA ARG A 79 9.58 -3.30 -3.24
C ARG A 79 10.05 -3.90 -1.91
N SER A 80 9.13 -4.18 -1.00
CA SER A 80 9.48 -4.72 0.32
C SER A 80 9.78 -6.22 0.30
N ALA A 81 9.42 -6.91 -0.76
CA ALA A 81 9.71 -8.34 -0.89
C ALA A 81 11.13 -8.61 -1.38
N GLY A 82 11.79 -7.61 -1.92
CA GLY A 82 13.13 -7.75 -2.44
C GLY A 82 14.21 -7.61 -1.38
N GLY A 83 15.39 -8.04 -1.72
CA GLY A 83 16.58 -7.88 -0.87
C GLY A 83 17.43 -6.68 -1.26
N TRP A 84 16.92 -5.83 -2.10
CA TRP A 84 17.65 -4.69 -2.62
C TRP A 84 17.49 -3.43 -1.77
#